data_e887c1170db650cfd793daa20706fe43
#
_entry.id   e887c1170db650cfd793daa20706fe43
#
_cell.length_a   1.000
_cell.length_b   1.000
_cell.length_c   1.000
_cell.angle_alpha   90.00
_cell.angle_beta   90.00
_cell.angle_gamma   90.00
#
_symmetry.space_group_name_H-M   'P 1'
#
loop_
_entity.id
_entity.type
_entity.pdbx_description
1 polymer ?
#
loop_
_entity_poly.entity_id
_entity_poly.type
_entity_poly.pdbx_seq_one_letter_code
_entity_poly.pdbx_strand_id
1 'polypeptide(L)'
;MTQTAINYGKVLYQLNVPKESILETQRLLKEVPELLKTLENPTISFVQKQRVINRVFPKELHNFLCVVCKYKHAELLNEIFQAYQEH
;
A
#
# COMPACT_ATOMS: atom_id res chain seq x y z
N MET A 1 -15.85 5.93 0.95
CA MET A 1 -14.56 5.48 1.51
C MET A 1 -14.83 4.65 2.75
N THR A 2 -14.19 3.49 2.86
CA THR A 2 -14.43 2.58 3.97
C THR A 2 -13.75 3.05 5.25
N GLN A 3 -14.31 2.65 6.40
CA GLN A 3 -13.69 2.98 7.69
C GLN A 3 -12.31 2.32 7.81
N THR A 4 -12.15 1.14 7.26
CA THR A 4 -10.86 0.44 7.25
C THR A 4 -9.80 1.28 6.53
N ALA A 5 -10.13 1.83 5.34
CA ALA A 5 -9.20 2.67 4.60
C ALA A 5 -8.86 3.95 5.36
N ILE A 6 -9.86 4.54 6.02
CA ILE A 6 -9.64 5.74 6.83
C ILE A 6 -8.67 5.44 7.99
N ASN A 7 -8.87 4.31 8.65
CA ASN A 7 -8.00 3.91 9.77
C ASN A 7 -6.56 3.67 9.31
N TYR A 8 -6.37 3.00 8.17
CA TYR A 8 -5.03 2.82 7.61
C TYR A 8 -4.39 4.15 7.20
N GLY A 9 -5.20 5.06 6.66
CA GLY A 9 -4.71 6.39 6.31
C GLY A 9 -4.18 7.15 7.52
N LYS A 10 -4.88 7.04 8.64
CA LYS A 10 -4.43 7.65 9.90
C LYS A 10 -3.12 7.04 10.37
N VAL A 11 -3.00 5.72 10.32
CA VAL A 11 -1.77 5.02 10.72
C VAL A 11 -0.62 5.49 9.82
N LEU A 12 -0.85 5.55 8.52
CA LEU A 12 0.18 5.98 7.58
C LEU A 12 0.65 7.41 7.88
N TYR A 13 -0.29 8.29 8.21
CA TYR A 13 0.03 9.66 8.60
C TYR A 13 0.91 9.69 9.86
N GLN A 14 0.56 8.87 10.86
CA GLN A 14 1.29 8.81 12.12
C GLN A 14 2.70 8.24 11.99
N LEU A 15 2.95 7.46 10.94
CA LEU A 15 4.27 6.88 10.72
C LEU A 15 5.31 7.90 10.23
N ASN A 16 4.87 9.10 9.86
CA ASN A 16 5.77 10.17 9.39
C ASN A 16 6.65 9.74 8.21
N VAL A 17 6.08 8.96 7.29
CA VAL A 17 6.79 8.53 6.10
C VAL A 17 7.04 9.74 5.19
N PRO A 18 8.24 9.86 4.58
CA PRO A 18 8.50 10.97 3.65
C PRO A 18 7.44 11.03 2.56
N LYS A 19 6.95 12.24 2.29
CA LYS A 19 5.91 12.45 1.30
C LYS A 19 6.30 11.95 -0.08
N GLU A 20 7.58 12.07 -0.43
CA GLU A 20 8.10 11.59 -1.70
C GLU A 20 7.90 10.08 -1.84
N SER A 21 8.06 9.32 -0.76
CA SER A 21 7.86 7.87 -0.77
C SER A 21 6.40 7.51 -0.99
N ILE A 22 5.48 8.28 -0.40
CA ILE A 22 4.05 8.11 -0.62
C ILE A 22 3.71 8.36 -2.08
N LEU A 23 4.19 9.47 -2.63
CA LEU A 23 3.91 9.84 -4.02
C LEU A 23 4.50 8.82 -5.01
N GLU A 24 5.71 8.32 -4.73
CA GLU A 24 6.34 7.30 -5.56
C GLU A 24 5.51 6.02 -5.57
N THR A 25 5.04 5.60 -4.40
CA THR A 25 4.21 4.40 -4.28
C THR A 25 2.90 4.55 -5.06
N GLN A 26 2.24 5.69 -4.93
CA GLN A 26 1.01 5.97 -5.69
C GLN A 26 1.27 5.97 -7.20
N ARG A 27 2.39 6.57 -7.62
CA ARG A 27 2.78 6.62 -9.02
C ARG A 27 2.97 5.21 -9.58
N LEU A 28 3.69 4.36 -8.84
CA LEU A 28 3.94 2.98 -9.25
C LEU A 28 2.64 2.19 -9.39
N LEU A 29 1.73 2.33 -8.43
CA LEU A 29 0.44 1.62 -8.48
C LEU A 29 -0.40 2.08 -9.66
N LYS A 30 -0.31 3.35 -10.02
CA LYS A 30 -1.06 3.91 -11.14
C LYS A 30 -0.46 3.54 -12.49
N GLU A 31 0.87 3.65 -12.62
CA GLU A 31 1.56 3.45 -13.90
C GLU A 31 1.78 1.99 -14.23
N VAL A 32 1.84 1.12 -13.22
CA VAL A 32 2.03 -0.32 -13.40
C VAL A 32 0.88 -1.06 -12.71
N PRO A 33 -0.28 -1.15 -13.39
CA PRO A 33 -1.48 -1.75 -12.78
C PRO A 33 -1.28 -3.19 -12.31
N GLU A 34 -0.34 -3.92 -12.92
CA GLU A 34 -0.03 -5.30 -12.55
C GLU A 34 0.46 -5.40 -11.11
N LEU A 35 1.06 -4.34 -10.56
CA LEU A 35 1.52 -4.33 -9.17
C LEU A 35 0.34 -4.48 -8.22
N LEU A 36 -0.70 -3.67 -8.41
CA LEU A 36 -1.87 -3.76 -7.56
C LEU A 36 -2.59 -5.08 -7.74
N LYS A 37 -2.70 -5.56 -8.97
CA LYS A 37 -3.32 -6.86 -9.26
C LYS A 37 -2.59 -7.99 -8.55
N THR A 38 -1.26 -7.95 -8.54
CA THR A 38 -0.45 -8.94 -7.84
C THR A 38 -0.71 -8.90 -6.34
N LEU A 39 -0.75 -7.71 -5.76
CA LEU A 39 -0.96 -7.56 -4.32
C LEU A 39 -2.38 -7.96 -3.91
N GLU A 40 -3.37 -7.78 -4.78
CA GLU A 40 -4.75 -8.17 -4.53
C GLU A 40 -5.02 -9.64 -4.77
N ASN A 41 -4.20 -10.31 -5.57
CA ASN A 41 -4.50 -11.65 -6.06
C ASN A 41 -4.45 -12.69 -4.95
N PRO A 42 -5.58 -13.34 -4.63
CA PRO A 42 -5.63 -14.31 -3.53
C PRO A 42 -4.87 -15.60 -3.82
N THR A 43 -4.51 -15.86 -5.08
CA THR A 43 -3.76 -17.06 -5.45
C THR A 43 -2.25 -16.89 -5.28
N ILE A 44 -1.78 -15.65 -5.11
CA ILE A 44 -0.37 -15.37 -4.89
C ILE A 44 -0.11 -15.37 -3.38
N SER A 45 0.93 -16.10 -2.94
CA SER A 45 1.24 -16.21 -1.53
C SER A 45 1.73 -14.88 -0.95
N PHE A 46 1.59 -14.73 0.37
CA PHE A 46 2.08 -13.54 1.06
C PHE A 46 3.59 -13.37 0.87
N VAL A 47 4.35 -14.46 0.91
CA VAL A 47 5.81 -14.40 0.72
C VAL A 47 6.17 -13.82 -0.64
N GLN A 48 5.45 -14.21 -1.68
CA GLN A 48 5.67 -13.67 -3.02
C GLN A 48 5.32 -12.19 -3.10
N LYS A 49 4.22 -11.79 -2.46
CA LYS A 49 3.82 -10.38 -2.40
C LYS A 49 4.87 -9.56 -1.66
N GLN A 50 5.40 -10.09 -0.57
CA GLN A 50 6.45 -9.45 0.21
C GLN A 50 7.71 -9.22 -0.63
N ARG A 51 8.07 -10.19 -1.46
CA ARG A 51 9.23 -10.04 -2.36
C ARG A 51 9.03 -8.91 -3.36
N VAL A 52 7.83 -8.82 -3.93
CA VAL A 52 7.50 -7.73 -4.86
C VAL A 52 7.61 -6.38 -4.15
N ILE A 53 7.03 -6.28 -2.96
CA ILE A 53 7.07 -5.05 -2.17
C ILE A 53 8.51 -4.63 -1.90
N ASN A 54 9.35 -5.56 -1.48
CA ASN A 54 10.73 -5.27 -1.13
C ASN A 54 11.58 -4.86 -2.33
N ARG A 55 11.21 -5.27 -3.53
CA ARG A 55 11.97 -4.95 -4.75
C ARG A 55 11.52 -3.68 -5.44
N VAL A 56 10.25 -3.33 -5.34
CA VAL A 56 9.63 -2.31 -6.20
C VAL A 56 9.34 -1.02 -5.46
N PHE A 57 8.87 -1.12 -4.22
CA PHE A 57 8.38 0.03 -3.49
C PHE A 57 9.43 0.63 -2.56
N PRO A 58 9.28 1.94 -2.19
CA PRO A 58 10.21 2.57 -1.26
C PRO A 58 10.30 1.81 0.06
N LYS A 59 11.51 1.74 0.61
CA LYS A 59 11.78 1.00 1.84
C LYS A 59 10.89 1.43 2.99
N GLU A 60 10.60 2.72 3.10
CA GLU A 60 9.82 3.29 4.19
C GLU A 60 8.40 2.75 4.24
N LEU A 61 7.91 2.21 3.12
CA LEU A 61 6.55 1.68 3.02
C LEU A 61 6.48 0.16 3.04
N HIS A 62 7.64 -0.54 3.13
CA HIS A 62 7.63 -2.00 3.05
C HIS A 62 6.76 -2.63 4.14
N ASN A 63 6.97 -2.25 5.40
CA ASN A 63 6.20 -2.82 6.51
C ASN A 63 4.71 -2.50 6.39
N PHE A 64 4.39 -1.27 6.04
CA PHE A 64 3.00 -0.86 5.90
C PHE A 64 2.29 -1.66 4.83
N LEU A 65 2.90 -1.78 3.65
CA LEU A 65 2.32 -2.52 2.54
C LEU A 65 2.20 -4.01 2.86
N CYS A 66 3.19 -4.57 3.56
CA CYS A 66 3.13 -5.96 3.98
C CYS A 66 1.97 -6.22 4.95
N VAL A 67 1.73 -5.32 5.89
CA VAL A 67 0.60 -5.44 6.83
C VAL A 67 -0.73 -5.38 6.07
N VAL A 68 -0.86 -4.43 5.16
CA VAL A 68 -2.08 -4.30 4.36
C VAL A 68 -2.35 -5.59 3.57
N CYS A 69 -1.32 -6.16 2.96
CA CYS A 69 -1.46 -7.39 2.19
C CYS A 69 -1.74 -8.60 3.09
N LYS A 70 -1.10 -8.66 4.25
CA LYS A 70 -1.27 -9.76 5.20
C LYS A 70 -2.73 -9.90 5.63
N TYR A 71 -3.40 -8.78 5.84
CA TYR A 71 -4.81 -8.76 6.25
C TYR A 71 -5.77 -8.68 5.05
N LYS A 72 -5.24 -8.87 3.84
CA LYS A 72 -6.03 -8.94 2.60
C LYS A 72 -6.79 -7.64 2.29
N HIS A 73 -6.17 -6.51 2.58
CA HIS A 73 -6.74 -5.19 2.33
C HIS A 73 -6.08 -4.44 1.17
N ALA A 74 -5.28 -5.14 0.34
CA ALA A 74 -4.57 -4.49 -0.76
C ALA A 74 -5.51 -3.79 -1.75
N GLU A 75 -6.73 -4.29 -1.90
CA GLU A 75 -7.75 -3.67 -2.76
C GLU A 75 -8.12 -2.25 -2.31
N LEU A 76 -7.81 -1.91 -1.06
CA LEU A 76 -8.13 -0.60 -0.49
C LEU A 76 -6.98 0.40 -0.61
N LEU A 77 -5.85 0.02 -1.21
CA LEU A 77 -4.66 0.88 -1.22
C LEU A 77 -4.92 2.26 -1.80
N ASN A 78 -5.68 2.35 -2.89
CA ASN A 78 -6.00 3.67 -3.47
C ASN A 78 -6.81 4.53 -2.51
N GLU A 79 -7.79 3.93 -1.81
CA GLU A 79 -8.57 4.63 -0.80
C GLU A 79 -7.73 5.04 0.40
N ILE A 80 -6.79 4.17 0.80
CA ILE A 80 -5.90 4.43 1.93
C ILE A 80 -5.05 5.66 1.65
N PHE A 81 -4.45 5.74 0.47
CA PHE A 81 -3.64 6.90 0.10
C PHE A 81 -4.48 8.16 -0.03
N GLN A 82 -5.71 8.04 -0.54
CA GLN A 82 -6.62 9.17 -0.59
C GLN A 82 -6.96 9.67 0.82
N ALA A 83 -7.27 8.75 1.73
CA ALA A 83 -7.56 9.10 3.12
C ALA A 83 -6.35 9.76 3.78
N TYR A 84 -5.14 9.29 3.49
CA TYR A 84 -3.91 9.89 3.97
C TYR A 84 -3.79 11.34 3.51
N GLN A 85 -4.06 11.60 2.24
CA GLN A 85 -3.92 12.94 1.68
C GLN A 85 -4.96 13.91 2.22
N GLU A 86 -6.14 13.40 2.60
CA GLU A 86 -7.22 14.23 3.14
C GLU A 86 -7.11 14.45 4.65
N HIS A 87 -6.18 13.79 5.28
CA HIS A 87 -6.00 13.87 6.74
C HIS A 87 -5.38 15.26 7.15
#